data_b4545c20dd50f898623f794635695f55
#
_entry.id   b4545c20dd50f898623f794635695f55
#
_cell.length_a   1.000
_cell.length_b   1.000
_cell.length_c   1.000
_cell.angle_alpha   90.00
_cell.angle_beta   90.00
_cell.angle_gamma   90.00
#
_symmetry.space_group_name_H-M   'P 1'
#
loop_
_entity.id
_entity.type
_entity.pdbx_description
1 polymer ?
#
loop_
_entity_poly.entity_id
_entity_poly.type
_entity_poly.pdbx_seq_one_letter_code
_entity_poly.pdbx_strand_id
1 'polypeptide(L)'
;MATANQRGQHAHERRTGPGPGTEAGDLHVLAAQLRRMNGEINRLVHGFAGSHGLHATDVQALAAILDAREPMTPGRLREHLGLTSGAVTACVDRLERAGHVRRVRESADRRVVHLRYVPEAKEAARRYFLPLAEAAAATRSRFDDDELAVVVRFLTAMNEDLRLVRSDER
;
A
#
# COMPACT_ATOMS: atom_id res chain seq x y z
N MET A 1 14.68 46.99 -57.56
CA MET A 1 13.77 47.64 -56.61
C MET A 1 12.58 46.69 -56.42
N ALA A 2 12.59 45.81 -55.49
CA ALA A 2 11.40 45.09 -55.04
C ALA A 2 11.82 44.34 -53.78
N THR A 3 11.30 44.78 -52.66
CA THR A 3 11.44 44.20 -51.35
C THR A 3 10.38 43.10 -51.18
N ALA A 4 10.82 41.87 -51.08
CA ALA A 4 9.93 40.72 -50.77
C ALA A 4 9.82 40.57 -49.24
N ASN A 5 8.60 40.66 -48.77
CA ASN A 5 8.16 40.44 -47.40
C ASN A 5 7.90 38.95 -47.19
N GLN A 6 8.73 38.29 -46.37
CA GLN A 6 8.47 36.90 -45.94
C GLN A 6 7.88 36.93 -44.52
N ARG A 7 6.56 36.72 -44.45
CA ARG A 7 5.86 36.48 -43.17
C ARG A 7 6.07 35.01 -42.79
N GLY A 8 6.79 34.80 -41.69
CA GLY A 8 6.90 33.51 -41.06
C GLY A 8 5.55 33.04 -40.49
N GLN A 9 5.07 31.91 -40.95
CA GLN A 9 3.95 31.19 -40.37
C GLN A 9 4.45 30.39 -39.18
N HIS A 10 4.16 30.81 -37.96
CA HIS A 10 4.26 30.00 -36.78
C HIS A 10 3.07 29.01 -36.77
N ALA A 11 3.32 27.77 -37.13
CA ALA A 11 2.40 26.68 -36.94
C ALA A 11 2.26 26.41 -35.43
N HIS A 12 1.09 26.76 -34.88
CA HIS A 12 0.68 26.39 -33.55
C HIS A 12 0.35 24.89 -33.55
N GLU A 13 1.30 24.04 -33.18
CA GLU A 13 1.01 22.65 -32.86
C GLU A 13 0.05 22.59 -31.67
N ARG A 14 -1.22 22.38 -31.98
CA ARG A 14 -2.22 22.03 -30.98
C ARG A 14 -1.88 20.63 -30.51
N ARG A 15 -1.36 20.50 -29.28
CA ARG A 15 -1.34 19.22 -28.57
C ARG A 15 -2.79 18.79 -28.40
N THR A 16 -3.24 17.88 -29.25
CA THR A 16 -4.49 17.15 -29.07
C THR A 16 -4.33 16.28 -27.84
N GLY A 17 -4.93 16.67 -26.74
CA GLY A 17 -5.13 15.82 -25.57
C GLY A 17 -5.97 14.58 -25.97
N PRO A 18 -5.82 13.46 -25.27
CA PRO A 18 -6.59 12.25 -25.53
C PRO A 18 -8.10 12.57 -25.44
N GLY A 19 -8.87 12.09 -26.42
CA GLY A 19 -10.32 12.28 -26.46
C GLY A 19 -11.03 11.50 -25.34
N PRO A 20 -12.25 11.89 -24.93
CA PRO A 20 -12.97 11.31 -23.77
C PRO A 20 -13.21 9.78 -23.86
N GLY A 21 -13.15 9.19 -25.03
CA GLY A 21 -13.26 7.73 -25.22
C GLY A 21 -12.00 6.96 -24.85
N THR A 22 -10.83 7.57 -24.98
CA THR A 22 -9.52 6.97 -24.61
C THR A 22 -9.34 6.96 -23.09
N GLU A 23 -9.71 8.04 -22.43
CA GLU A 23 -9.58 8.18 -20.97
C GLU A 23 -10.43 7.16 -20.19
N ALA A 24 -11.68 6.92 -20.63
CA ALA A 24 -12.54 5.91 -20.01
C ALA A 24 -12.01 4.49 -20.22
N GLY A 25 -11.42 4.19 -21.38
CA GLY A 25 -10.76 2.93 -21.68
C GLY A 25 -9.54 2.68 -20.80
N ASP A 26 -8.71 3.69 -20.65
CA ASP A 26 -7.49 3.65 -19.84
C ASP A 26 -7.78 3.43 -18.35
N LEU A 27 -8.81 4.12 -17.81
CA LEU A 27 -9.26 3.94 -16.43
C LEU A 27 -9.80 2.52 -16.18
N HIS A 28 -10.56 1.96 -17.14
CA HIS A 28 -11.06 0.59 -17.03
C HIS A 28 -9.93 -0.44 -17.00
N VAL A 29 -8.94 -0.30 -17.86
CA VAL A 29 -7.75 -1.17 -17.91
C VAL A 29 -6.98 -1.08 -16.59
N LEU A 30 -6.72 0.14 -16.12
CA LEU A 30 -6.04 0.37 -14.86
C LEU A 30 -6.79 -0.29 -13.69
N ALA A 31 -8.10 -0.06 -13.58
CA ALA A 31 -8.93 -0.66 -12.53
C ALA A 31 -8.91 -2.19 -12.59
N ALA A 32 -8.88 -2.78 -13.79
CA ALA A 32 -8.76 -4.22 -13.96
C ALA A 32 -7.41 -4.75 -13.44
N GLN A 33 -6.30 -4.05 -13.72
CA GLN A 33 -4.97 -4.44 -13.23
C GLN A 33 -4.86 -4.31 -11.71
N LEU A 34 -5.39 -3.24 -11.13
CA LEU A 34 -5.43 -3.07 -9.67
C LEU A 34 -6.23 -4.18 -8.99
N ARG A 35 -7.40 -4.56 -9.54
CA ARG A 35 -8.18 -5.69 -9.01
C ARG A 35 -7.44 -7.02 -9.11
N ARG A 36 -6.76 -7.30 -10.23
CA ARG A 36 -5.94 -8.52 -10.40
C ARG A 36 -4.81 -8.56 -9.40
N MET A 37 -4.03 -7.50 -9.29
CA MET A 37 -2.92 -7.39 -8.34
C MET A 37 -3.41 -7.58 -6.90
N ASN A 38 -4.51 -6.92 -6.51
CA ASN A 38 -5.10 -7.10 -5.19
C ASN A 38 -5.54 -8.55 -4.94
N GLY A 39 -6.11 -9.22 -5.95
CA GLY A 39 -6.48 -10.64 -5.86
C GLY A 39 -5.28 -11.56 -5.59
N GLU A 40 -4.15 -11.34 -6.28
CA GLU A 40 -2.93 -12.14 -6.06
C GLU A 40 -2.34 -11.89 -4.65
N ILE A 41 -2.23 -10.63 -4.24
CA ILE A 41 -1.75 -10.27 -2.90
C ILE A 41 -2.64 -10.88 -1.82
N ASN A 42 -3.97 -10.78 -1.98
CA ASN A 42 -4.92 -11.36 -1.02
C ASN A 42 -4.81 -12.89 -0.92
N ARG A 43 -4.52 -13.61 -2.01
CA ARG A 43 -4.27 -15.06 -1.95
C ARG A 43 -3.08 -15.40 -1.06
N LEU A 44 -1.98 -14.66 -1.19
CA LEU A 44 -0.80 -14.83 -0.33
C LEU A 44 -1.12 -14.50 1.14
N VAL A 45 -1.84 -13.41 1.38
CA VAL A 45 -2.27 -12.99 2.73
C VAL A 45 -3.14 -14.06 3.39
N HIS A 46 -4.13 -14.60 2.68
CA HIS A 46 -5.00 -15.66 3.21
C HIS A 46 -4.25 -16.97 3.42
N GLY A 47 -3.32 -17.34 2.54
CA GLY A 47 -2.46 -18.51 2.71
C GLY A 47 -1.58 -18.39 3.95
N PHE A 48 -0.94 -17.26 4.17
CA PHE A 48 -0.17 -16.98 5.38
C PHE A 48 -1.04 -17.03 6.64
N ALA A 49 -2.18 -16.36 6.61
CA ALA A 49 -3.12 -16.33 7.72
C ALA A 49 -3.55 -17.75 8.10
N GLY A 50 -3.97 -18.55 7.13
CA GLY A 50 -4.42 -19.94 7.35
C GLY A 50 -3.33 -20.83 7.93
N SER A 51 -2.07 -20.72 7.44
CA SER A 51 -0.94 -21.53 7.95
C SER A 51 -0.52 -21.18 9.38
N HIS A 52 -0.90 -20.00 9.89
CA HIS A 52 -0.54 -19.53 11.23
C HIS A 52 -1.74 -19.40 12.19
N GLY A 53 -2.93 -19.85 11.78
CA GLY A 53 -4.15 -19.73 12.60
C GLY A 53 -4.59 -18.28 12.82
N LEU A 54 -4.29 -17.41 11.84
CA LEU A 54 -4.59 -15.98 11.85
C LEU A 54 -5.76 -15.66 10.92
N HIS A 55 -6.31 -14.47 11.07
CA HIS A 55 -7.24 -13.85 10.11
C HIS A 55 -6.47 -12.94 9.14
N ALA A 56 -7.06 -12.64 7.98
CA ALA A 56 -6.47 -11.69 7.04
C ALA A 56 -6.24 -10.30 7.67
N THR A 57 -7.14 -9.87 8.55
CA THR A 57 -7.02 -8.60 9.31
C THR A 57 -5.81 -8.61 10.25
N ASP A 58 -5.45 -9.78 10.80
CA ASP A 58 -4.26 -9.91 11.66
C ASP A 58 -2.98 -9.73 10.82
N VAL A 59 -2.97 -10.24 9.59
CA VAL A 59 -1.84 -10.03 8.66
C VAL A 59 -1.73 -8.56 8.26
N GLN A 60 -2.85 -7.86 8.06
CA GLN A 60 -2.85 -6.41 7.83
C GLN A 60 -2.30 -5.65 9.05
N ALA A 61 -2.63 -6.10 10.26
CA ALA A 61 -2.08 -5.53 11.49
C ALA A 61 -0.55 -5.74 11.57
N LEU A 62 -0.05 -6.92 11.20
CA LEU A 62 1.39 -7.20 11.14
C LEU A 62 2.11 -6.30 10.14
N ALA A 63 1.53 -6.09 8.96
CA ALA A 63 2.08 -5.16 7.96
C ALA A 63 2.12 -3.72 8.51
N ALA A 64 1.03 -3.26 9.13
CA ALA A 64 0.99 -1.92 9.74
C ALA A 64 2.03 -1.73 10.85
N ILE A 65 2.30 -2.77 11.67
CA ILE A 65 3.34 -2.74 12.70
C ILE A 65 4.73 -2.73 12.06
N LEU A 66 4.93 -3.47 10.98
CA LEU A 66 6.20 -3.57 10.26
C LEU A 66 6.59 -2.24 9.60
N ASP A 67 5.61 -1.58 8.94
CA ASP A 67 5.83 -0.36 8.15
C ASP A 67 5.79 0.92 8.99
N ALA A 68 5.47 0.80 10.29
CA ALA A 68 5.36 1.95 11.17
C ALA A 68 6.71 2.65 11.38
N ARG A 69 6.79 3.94 11.05
CA ARG A 69 7.97 4.77 11.32
C ARG A 69 8.19 5.04 12.81
N GLU A 70 7.11 5.05 13.57
CA GLU A 70 7.10 5.22 15.03
C GLU A 70 6.48 4.00 15.70
N PRO A 71 6.78 3.72 16.97
CA PRO A 71 6.23 2.57 17.67
C PRO A 71 4.72 2.50 17.58
N MET A 72 4.19 1.37 17.09
CA MET A 72 2.76 1.16 16.93
C MET A 72 2.11 0.94 18.30
N THR A 73 1.00 1.64 18.54
CA THR A 73 0.15 1.42 19.72
C THR A 73 -1.20 0.81 19.29
N PRO A 74 -1.95 0.15 20.19
CA PRO A 74 -3.30 -0.33 19.87
C PRO A 74 -4.22 0.77 19.36
N GLY A 75 -4.09 2.00 19.88
CA GLY A 75 -4.87 3.16 19.41
C GLY A 75 -4.55 3.52 17.97
N ARG A 76 -3.26 3.65 17.62
CA ARG A 76 -2.81 3.93 16.25
C ARG A 76 -3.19 2.80 15.29
N LEU A 77 -3.10 1.54 15.74
CA LEU A 77 -3.51 0.39 14.94
C LEU A 77 -5.00 0.41 14.64
N ARG A 78 -5.83 0.81 15.63
CA ARG A 78 -7.28 1.00 15.45
C ARG A 78 -7.58 2.02 14.35
N GLU A 79 -6.92 3.16 14.39
CA GLU A 79 -7.10 4.23 13.40
C GLU A 79 -6.64 3.78 12.01
N HIS A 80 -5.47 3.14 11.94
CA HIS A 80 -4.90 2.64 10.69
C HIS A 80 -5.81 1.63 10.00
N LEU A 81 -6.34 0.65 10.74
CA LEU A 81 -7.19 -0.42 10.19
C LEU A 81 -8.67 -0.05 10.10
N GLY A 82 -9.09 1.03 10.75
CA GLY A 82 -10.50 1.41 10.79
C GLY A 82 -11.36 0.47 11.62
N LEU A 83 -10.80 -0.16 12.65
CA LEU A 83 -11.48 -1.15 13.49
C LEU A 83 -12.05 -0.54 14.79
N THR A 84 -12.96 -1.26 15.44
CA THR A 84 -13.38 -0.96 16.79
C THR A 84 -12.30 -1.33 17.81
N SER A 85 -12.35 -0.73 19.02
CA SER A 85 -11.40 -1.05 20.09
C SER A 85 -11.42 -2.54 20.47
N GLY A 86 -12.61 -3.16 20.52
CA GLY A 86 -12.76 -4.59 20.79
C GLY A 86 -12.15 -5.46 19.71
N ALA A 87 -12.32 -5.10 18.42
CA ALA A 87 -11.75 -5.84 17.29
C ALA A 87 -10.22 -5.76 17.30
N VAL A 88 -9.63 -4.59 17.61
CA VAL A 88 -8.17 -4.45 17.75
C VAL A 88 -7.65 -5.26 18.92
N THR A 89 -8.33 -5.25 20.06
CA THR A 89 -7.92 -6.06 21.23
C THR A 89 -7.89 -7.53 20.84
N ALA A 90 -8.97 -8.05 20.24
CA ALA A 90 -9.05 -9.45 19.81
C ALA A 90 -7.98 -9.81 18.75
N CYS A 91 -7.69 -8.91 17.80
CA CYS A 91 -6.62 -9.06 16.81
C CYS A 91 -5.26 -9.18 17.50
N VAL A 92 -4.91 -8.22 18.37
CA VAL A 92 -3.62 -8.20 19.08
C VAL A 92 -3.47 -9.42 19.98
N ASP A 93 -4.54 -9.86 20.66
CA ASP A 93 -4.52 -11.07 21.51
C ASP A 93 -4.29 -12.35 20.70
N ARG A 94 -4.83 -12.44 19.46
CA ARG A 94 -4.53 -13.56 18.56
C ARG A 94 -3.06 -13.54 18.11
N LEU A 95 -2.58 -12.37 17.70
CA LEU A 95 -1.19 -12.19 17.28
C LEU A 95 -0.20 -12.49 18.40
N GLU A 96 -0.53 -12.15 19.62
CA GLU A 96 0.30 -12.43 20.79
C GLU A 96 0.29 -13.93 21.13
N ARG A 97 -0.89 -14.58 21.13
CA ARG A 97 -1.00 -16.03 21.31
C ARG A 97 -0.31 -16.84 20.22
N ALA A 98 -0.33 -16.35 18.99
CA ALA A 98 0.37 -16.97 17.87
C ALA A 98 1.88 -16.65 17.84
N GLY A 99 2.39 -15.85 18.78
CA GLY A 99 3.81 -15.51 18.90
C GLY A 99 4.32 -14.51 17.86
N HIS A 100 3.44 -13.79 17.17
CA HIS A 100 3.86 -12.82 16.15
C HIS A 100 4.13 -11.42 16.72
N VAL A 101 3.44 -11.04 17.77
CA VAL A 101 3.52 -9.71 18.40
C VAL A 101 3.70 -9.86 19.90
N ARG A 102 4.36 -8.90 20.51
CA ARG A 102 4.41 -8.72 21.97
C ARG A 102 4.03 -7.31 22.35
N ARG A 103 3.33 -7.17 23.47
CA ARG A 103 3.09 -5.87 24.12
C ARG A 103 4.29 -5.49 24.97
N VAL A 104 4.86 -4.31 24.73
CA VAL A 104 6.01 -3.80 25.47
C VAL A 104 5.68 -2.44 26.06
N ARG A 105 6.04 -2.23 27.31
CA ARG A 105 5.97 -0.94 27.96
C ARG A 105 7.38 -0.37 28.01
N GLU A 106 7.72 0.38 26.95
CA GLU A 106 9.02 1.06 26.83
C GLU A 106 8.81 2.52 27.19
N SER A 107 9.48 3.01 28.17
CA SER A 107 9.72 4.43 28.45
C SER A 107 9.31 4.91 29.84
N ALA A 108 9.66 6.17 30.11
CA ALA A 108 9.30 6.89 31.33
C ALA A 108 7.78 6.93 31.60
N ASP A 109 6.93 6.76 30.56
CA ASP A 109 5.49 6.63 30.71
C ASP A 109 5.05 5.15 30.55
N ARG A 110 4.99 4.44 31.67
CA ARG A 110 4.50 3.05 31.74
C ARG A 110 3.05 2.84 31.30
N ARG A 111 2.32 3.92 30.98
CA ARG A 111 0.92 3.86 30.52
C ARG A 111 0.81 3.52 29.04
N VAL A 112 1.86 3.81 28.27
CA VAL A 112 1.86 3.56 26.83
C VAL A 112 2.33 2.13 26.54
N VAL A 113 1.46 1.36 25.88
CA VAL A 113 1.76 0.02 25.37
C VAL A 113 2.13 0.11 23.91
N HIS A 114 3.30 -0.40 23.56
CA HIS A 114 3.76 -0.55 22.19
C HIS A 114 3.60 -1.99 21.71
N LEU A 115 3.27 -2.15 20.44
CA LEU A 115 3.21 -3.42 19.75
C LEU A 115 4.54 -3.64 19.00
N ARG A 116 5.23 -4.71 19.34
CA ARG A 116 6.50 -5.07 18.69
C ARG A 116 6.34 -6.40 17.99
N TYR A 117 6.79 -6.46 16.74
CA TYR A 117 6.87 -7.70 16.00
C TYR A 117 7.98 -8.60 16.60
N VAL A 118 7.67 -9.86 16.82
CA VAL A 118 8.64 -10.83 17.33
C VAL A 118 9.65 -11.14 16.21
N PRO A 119 10.98 -11.04 16.46
CA PRO A 119 12.00 -11.16 15.41
C PRO A 119 11.91 -12.46 14.62
N GLU A 120 11.70 -13.60 15.29
CA GLU A 120 11.62 -14.93 14.70
C GLU A 120 10.38 -15.07 13.79
N ALA A 121 9.25 -14.52 14.23
CA ALA A 121 8.02 -14.50 13.46
C ALA A 121 8.12 -13.54 12.26
N LYS A 122 8.82 -12.42 12.43
CA LYS A 122 9.11 -11.49 11.34
C LYS A 122 9.94 -12.16 10.25
N GLU A 123 10.95 -12.94 10.63
CA GLU A 123 11.79 -13.67 9.67
C GLU A 123 11.02 -14.80 8.98
N ALA A 124 10.12 -15.49 9.69
CA ALA A 124 9.23 -16.49 9.09
C ALA A 124 8.27 -15.85 8.06
N ALA A 125 7.67 -14.70 8.39
CA ALA A 125 6.84 -13.95 7.46
C ALA A 125 7.63 -13.50 6.24
N ARG A 126 8.85 -12.98 6.42
CA ARG A 126 9.74 -12.57 5.33
C ARG A 126 10.00 -13.72 4.35
N ARG A 127 10.30 -14.91 4.87
CA ARG A 127 10.50 -16.10 4.01
C ARG A 127 9.24 -16.49 3.24
N TYR A 128 8.07 -16.40 3.88
CA TYR A 128 6.80 -16.71 3.23
C TYR A 128 6.49 -15.75 2.08
N PHE A 129 6.74 -14.45 2.28
CA PHE A 129 6.47 -13.41 1.27
C PHE A 129 7.64 -13.16 0.30
N LEU A 130 8.74 -13.92 0.41
CA LEU A 130 9.89 -13.79 -0.47
C LEU A 130 9.53 -13.90 -1.97
N PRO A 131 8.68 -14.85 -2.43
CA PRO A 131 8.30 -14.92 -3.84
C PRO A 131 7.61 -13.64 -4.36
N LEU A 132 6.83 -12.96 -3.51
CA LEU A 132 6.24 -11.67 -3.87
C LEU A 132 7.32 -10.58 -4.04
N ALA A 133 8.28 -10.54 -3.13
CA ALA A 133 9.39 -9.58 -3.23
C ALA A 133 10.26 -9.83 -4.46
N GLU A 134 10.53 -11.10 -4.80
CA GLU A 134 11.28 -11.50 -6.00
C GLU A 134 10.52 -11.12 -7.29
N ALA A 135 9.21 -11.38 -7.34
CA ALA A 135 8.37 -10.98 -8.46
C ALA A 135 8.33 -9.45 -8.64
N ALA A 136 8.24 -8.70 -7.53
CA ALA A 136 8.29 -7.24 -7.55
C ALA A 136 9.66 -6.73 -8.04
N ALA A 137 10.76 -7.32 -7.58
CA ALA A 137 12.11 -6.98 -8.02
C ALA A 137 12.33 -7.28 -9.52
N ALA A 138 11.87 -8.44 -9.99
CA ALA A 138 11.92 -8.81 -11.39
C ALA A 138 11.04 -7.92 -12.28
N THR A 139 9.92 -7.44 -11.76
CA THR A 139 9.09 -6.47 -12.48
C THR A 139 9.77 -5.11 -12.52
N ARG A 140 10.30 -4.64 -11.39
CA ARG A 140 11.03 -3.37 -11.30
C ARG A 140 12.14 -3.25 -12.32
N SER A 141 12.90 -4.31 -12.58
CA SER A 141 14.04 -4.29 -13.51
C SER A 141 13.66 -4.06 -14.99
N ARG A 142 12.37 -4.03 -15.31
CA ARG A 142 11.86 -3.74 -16.66
C ARG A 142 11.55 -2.26 -16.89
N PHE A 143 11.68 -1.44 -15.86
CA PHE A 143 11.33 -0.03 -15.87
C PHE A 143 12.54 0.80 -15.46
N ASP A 144 12.71 1.96 -16.05
CA ASP A 144 13.70 2.93 -15.61
C ASP A 144 13.24 3.69 -14.35
N ASP A 145 14.13 4.50 -13.80
CA ASP A 145 13.85 5.20 -12.54
C ASP A 145 12.79 6.31 -12.71
N ASP A 146 12.69 6.93 -13.90
CA ASP A 146 11.68 7.96 -14.18
C ASP A 146 10.28 7.34 -14.30
N GLU A 147 10.16 6.21 -14.99
CA GLU A 147 8.92 5.43 -15.09
C GLU A 147 8.45 4.97 -13.71
N LEU A 148 9.37 4.45 -12.89
CA LEU A 148 9.06 4.03 -11.52
C LEU A 148 8.65 5.21 -10.63
N ALA A 149 9.26 6.39 -10.79
CA ALA A 149 8.85 7.58 -10.05
C ALA A 149 7.41 7.98 -10.36
N VAL A 150 6.97 7.83 -11.62
CA VAL A 150 5.56 8.05 -12.02
C VAL A 150 4.63 7.05 -11.34
N VAL A 151 4.98 5.75 -11.35
CA VAL A 151 4.18 4.70 -10.71
C VAL A 151 4.06 4.94 -9.20
N VAL A 152 5.16 5.25 -8.53
CA VAL A 152 5.16 5.53 -7.08
C VAL A 152 4.31 6.73 -6.75
N ARG A 153 4.43 7.82 -7.52
CA ARG A 153 3.61 9.03 -7.37
C ARG A 153 2.13 8.74 -7.54
N PHE A 154 1.76 7.96 -8.57
CA PHE A 154 0.37 7.55 -8.80
C PHE A 154 -0.19 6.72 -7.63
N LEU A 155 0.54 5.70 -7.18
CA LEU A 155 0.11 4.84 -6.07
C LEU A 155 0.02 5.62 -4.75
N THR A 156 0.90 6.60 -4.53
CA THR A 156 0.85 7.46 -3.35
C THR A 156 -0.42 8.29 -3.35
N ALA A 157 -0.73 9.00 -4.45
CA ALA A 157 -1.95 9.80 -4.59
C ALA A 157 -3.21 8.92 -4.43
N MET A 158 -3.27 7.78 -5.10
CA MET A 158 -4.39 6.83 -4.99
C MET A 158 -4.62 6.37 -3.55
N ASN A 159 -3.55 6.07 -2.80
CA ASN A 159 -3.65 5.66 -1.40
C ASN A 159 -4.13 6.81 -0.49
N GLU A 160 -3.80 8.05 -0.83
CA GLU A 160 -4.28 9.24 -0.11
C GLU A 160 -5.79 9.45 -0.35
N ASP A 161 -6.22 9.38 -1.60
CA ASP A 161 -7.64 9.52 -1.97
C ASP A 161 -8.50 8.41 -1.35
N LEU A 162 -8.05 7.17 -1.39
CA LEU A 162 -8.76 6.03 -0.76
C LEU A 162 -8.90 6.19 0.76
N ARG A 163 -7.97 6.88 1.43
CA ARG A 163 -8.10 7.21 2.85
C ARG A 163 -9.20 8.22 3.11
N LEU A 164 -9.35 9.22 2.23
CA LEU A 164 -10.41 10.23 2.34
C LEU A 164 -11.79 9.60 2.15
N VAL A 165 -12.00 8.78 1.11
CA VAL A 165 -13.26 8.05 0.88
C VAL A 165 -13.68 7.26 2.14
N ARG A 166 -12.76 6.58 2.78
CA ARG A 166 -13.03 5.82 4.02
C ARG A 166 -13.39 6.71 5.22
N SER A 167 -12.94 7.95 5.23
CA SER A 167 -13.22 8.89 6.32
C SER A 167 -14.62 9.48 6.25
N ASP A 168 -15.14 9.67 5.03
CA ASP A 168 -16.47 10.24 4.77
C ASP A 168 -17.62 9.24 5.05
N GLU A 169 -17.34 7.95 5.15
CA GLU A 169 -18.33 6.90 5.46
C GLU A 169 -18.59 6.72 6.96
N ARG A 170 -18.01 7.55 7.85
CA ARG A 170 -18.18 7.49 9.30
C ARG A 170 -18.96 8.66 9.84
#